data_f8870cbd15ba9a8cd5954a91d456ccc0
#
_entry.id   f8870cbd15ba9a8cd5954a91d456ccc0
#
_cell.length_a   1.000
_cell.length_b   1.000
_cell.length_c   1.000
_cell.angle_alpha   90.00
_cell.angle_beta   90.00
_cell.angle_gamma   90.00
#
_symmetry.space_group_name_H-M   'P 1'
#
loop_
_entity.id
_entity.type
_entity.pdbx_description
1 polymer ?
#
loop_
_entity_poly.entity_id
_entity_poly.type
_entity_poly.pdbx_seq_one_letter_code
_entity_poly.pdbx_strand_id
1 'polypeptide(L)'
;WSTVGWDSTAGGFVDRLHQDGTADNAAPRRLLVQARQIYCYAKAAQMGWYPEGRAIALKALDYMLTKAKAPDGRPGFVFSLTPEGGVHDPLRDTYGHAFVLLALATVYGLDQDAQVRAEIDALLAFLDTQLRSPHGGFQEGLPPSMPRRQNPQMHLFEAMIACFDATHDLSFQNRAGDFFALFLANLYDKQTRTLGEYFEEDWSRIPPVSVEPGHLAEWVWLLKGFERITGWPTGRPRGELLASALRYRDXX
;
A
#
# COMPACT_ATOMS: atom_id res chain seq x y z
N TRP A 1 19.05 2.46 8.02
CA TRP A 1 17.88 3.33 8.10
C TRP A 1 17.52 3.69 9.54
N SER A 2 17.64 2.79 10.49
CA SER A 2 17.27 3.05 11.88
C SER A 2 18.22 4.03 12.58
N THR A 3 19.37 4.30 11.99
CA THR A 3 20.35 5.26 12.51
C THR A 3 20.40 6.49 11.61
N VAL A 4 21.07 6.37 10.46
CA VAL A 4 21.28 7.48 9.54
C VAL A 4 19.97 7.97 8.93
N GLY A 5 19.03 7.07 8.67
CA GLY A 5 17.75 7.42 8.06
C GLY A 5 16.71 7.97 9.01
N TRP A 6 16.96 7.93 10.31
CA TRP A 6 16.02 8.48 11.30
C TRP A 6 16.44 9.90 11.69
N ASP A 7 15.50 10.83 11.61
CA ASP A 7 15.74 12.22 11.98
C ASP A 7 15.52 12.38 13.49
N SER A 8 16.60 12.45 14.26
CA SER A 8 16.50 12.53 15.71
C SER A 8 16.02 13.88 16.22
N THR A 9 16.03 14.90 15.37
CA THR A 9 15.56 16.24 15.74
C THR A 9 14.06 16.39 15.50
N ALA A 10 13.62 16.15 14.25
CA ALA A 10 12.22 16.35 13.87
C ALA A 10 11.38 15.09 14.09
N GLY A 11 11.99 13.93 14.16
CA GLY A 11 11.31 12.64 14.15
C GLY A 11 11.02 12.19 12.73
N GLY A 12 10.74 10.90 12.58
CA GLY A 12 10.42 10.29 11.29
C GLY A 12 11.65 9.92 10.50
N PHE A 13 11.38 9.18 9.42
CA PHE A 13 12.45 8.78 8.50
C PHE A 13 12.67 9.85 7.45
N VAL A 14 13.95 10.05 7.06
CA VAL A 14 14.24 10.84 5.86
C VAL A 14 13.72 10.07 4.65
N ASP A 15 13.46 10.81 3.56
CA ASP A 15 12.88 10.19 2.37
C ASP A 15 13.88 9.31 1.64
N ARG A 16 15.16 9.67 1.68
CA ARG A 16 16.18 8.94 0.94
C ARG A 16 17.56 9.22 1.53
N LEU A 17 18.49 8.36 1.17
CA LEU A 17 19.90 8.55 1.47
C LEU A 17 20.63 8.91 0.18
N HIS A 18 21.68 9.70 0.29
CA HIS A 18 22.59 9.94 -0.83
C HIS A 18 23.39 8.67 -1.10
N GLN A 19 24.05 8.62 -2.26
CA GLN A 19 24.83 7.46 -2.64
C GLN A 19 25.97 7.15 -1.67
N ASP A 20 26.47 8.16 -0.99
CA ASP A 20 27.53 7.97 0.01
C ASP A 20 26.99 7.51 1.36
N GLY A 21 25.68 7.27 1.46
CA GLY A 21 25.06 6.77 2.69
C GLY A 21 24.62 7.85 3.67
N THR A 22 24.84 9.13 3.37
CA THR A 22 24.38 10.21 4.25
C THR A 22 22.92 10.53 4.00
N ALA A 23 22.24 11.06 5.01
CA ALA A 23 20.81 11.39 4.92
C ALA A 23 20.58 12.63 4.06
N ASP A 24 19.57 12.59 3.20
CA ASP A 24 19.08 13.77 2.50
C ASP A 24 18.09 14.47 3.43
N ASN A 25 18.57 15.44 4.17
CA ASN A 25 17.76 16.13 5.18
C ASN A 25 16.86 17.22 4.59
N ALA A 26 17.02 17.53 3.30
CA ALA A 26 16.25 18.60 2.65
C ALA A 26 15.01 18.09 1.93
N ALA A 27 14.98 16.83 1.52
CA ALA A 27 13.88 16.30 0.73
C ALA A 27 12.60 16.22 1.55
N PRO A 28 11.45 16.55 0.96
CA PRO A 28 10.18 16.29 1.65
C PRO A 28 10.01 14.83 2.01
N ARG A 29 9.34 14.57 3.12
CA ARG A 29 9.16 13.23 3.68
C ARG A 29 7.82 12.68 3.17
N ARG A 30 7.85 11.75 2.22
CA ARG A 30 6.63 11.19 1.65
C ARG A 30 5.99 10.20 2.63
N LEU A 31 4.67 10.23 2.68
CA LEU A 31 3.88 9.32 3.51
C LEU A 31 4.24 7.86 3.24
N LEU A 32 4.35 7.50 1.96
CA LEU A 32 4.59 6.10 1.61
C LEU A 32 5.94 5.60 2.13
N VAL A 33 6.95 6.47 2.24
CA VAL A 33 8.23 6.06 2.79
C VAL A 33 8.10 5.78 4.29
N GLN A 34 7.41 6.67 5.02
CA GLN A 34 7.16 6.44 6.45
C GLN A 34 6.44 5.10 6.66
N ALA A 35 5.36 4.88 5.90
CA ALA A 35 4.55 3.68 6.05
C ALA A 35 5.35 2.41 5.70
N ARG A 36 6.12 2.44 4.62
CA ARG A 36 6.90 1.27 4.21
C ARG A 36 8.00 0.93 5.22
N GLN A 37 8.63 1.95 5.80
CA GLN A 37 9.62 1.70 6.84
C GLN A 37 8.97 1.08 8.08
N ILE A 38 7.80 1.60 8.49
CA ILE A 38 7.05 1.02 9.61
C ILE A 38 6.76 -0.46 9.32
N TYR A 39 6.23 -0.75 8.13
CA TYR A 39 5.95 -2.12 7.73
C TYR A 39 7.19 -3.00 7.83
N CYS A 40 8.31 -2.54 7.28
CA CYS A 40 9.53 -3.34 7.24
C CYS A 40 10.03 -3.67 8.64
N TYR A 41 10.08 -2.68 9.53
CA TYR A 41 10.56 -2.90 10.89
C TYR A 41 9.60 -3.77 11.69
N ALA A 42 8.30 -3.52 11.56
CA ALA A 42 7.29 -4.32 12.25
C ALA A 42 7.33 -5.78 11.76
N LYS A 43 7.45 -5.96 10.44
CA LYS A 43 7.50 -7.31 9.86
C LYS A 43 8.76 -8.05 10.29
N ALA A 44 9.90 -7.37 10.30
CA ALA A 44 11.16 -7.97 10.74
C ALA A 44 11.07 -8.40 12.21
N ALA A 45 10.42 -7.61 13.04
CA ALA A 45 10.20 -7.97 14.44
C ALA A 45 9.26 -9.18 14.55
N GLN A 46 8.17 -9.17 13.78
CA GLN A 46 7.19 -10.26 13.77
C GLN A 46 7.84 -11.58 13.38
N MET A 47 8.74 -11.54 12.40
CA MET A 47 9.43 -12.74 11.90
C MET A 47 10.58 -13.18 12.81
N GLY A 48 10.91 -12.39 13.83
CA GLY A 48 12.03 -12.69 14.71
C GLY A 48 13.40 -12.35 14.12
N TRP A 49 13.43 -11.72 12.96
CA TRP A 49 14.69 -11.36 12.31
C TRP A 49 15.37 -10.18 12.98
N TYR A 50 14.58 -9.27 13.54
CA TYR A 50 15.12 -8.05 14.14
C TYR A 50 14.14 -7.58 15.23
N PRO A 51 14.27 -8.13 16.45
CA PRO A 51 13.33 -7.80 17.53
C PRO A 51 13.27 -6.31 17.87
N GLU A 52 14.37 -5.59 17.73
CA GLU A 52 14.42 -4.15 17.97
C GLU A 52 13.52 -3.37 16.99
N GLY A 53 13.15 -3.99 15.89
CA GLY A 53 12.26 -3.36 14.90
C GLY A 53 10.91 -2.96 15.47
N ARG A 54 10.43 -3.66 16.51
CA ARG A 54 9.15 -3.31 17.14
C ARG A 54 9.18 -1.87 17.68
N ALA A 55 10.20 -1.53 18.48
CA ALA A 55 10.29 -0.19 19.04
C ALA A 55 10.44 0.88 17.96
N ILE A 56 11.22 0.59 16.92
CA ILE A 56 11.41 1.51 15.80
C ILE A 56 10.08 1.73 15.08
N ALA A 57 9.33 0.65 14.81
CA ALA A 57 8.06 0.74 14.12
C ALA A 57 7.05 1.57 14.92
N LEU A 58 6.98 1.37 16.25
CA LEU A 58 6.04 2.10 17.07
C LEU A 58 6.38 3.59 17.14
N LYS A 59 7.67 3.92 17.22
CA LYS A 59 8.13 5.30 17.23
C LYS A 59 7.81 5.99 15.90
N ALA A 60 8.04 5.30 14.79
CA ALA A 60 7.74 5.83 13.46
C ALA A 60 6.24 5.96 13.24
N LEU A 61 5.46 5.01 13.74
CA LEU A 61 4.00 5.09 13.67
C LEU A 61 3.49 6.31 14.42
N ASP A 62 4.02 6.58 15.62
CA ASP A 62 3.63 7.75 16.38
C ASP A 62 3.90 9.03 15.58
N TYR A 63 5.07 9.13 14.94
CA TYR A 63 5.40 10.27 14.10
C TYR A 63 4.38 10.41 12.96
N MET A 64 4.11 9.32 12.26
CA MET A 64 3.20 9.36 11.10
C MET A 64 1.78 9.79 11.52
N LEU A 65 1.28 9.23 12.61
CA LEU A 65 -0.06 9.57 13.10
C LEU A 65 -0.13 11.00 13.62
N THR A 66 0.93 11.48 14.26
CA THR A 66 0.95 12.83 14.83
C THR A 66 1.07 13.90 13.74
N LYS A 67 1.91 13.67 12.72
CA LYS A 67 2.27 14.70 11.74
C LYS A 67 1.48 14.60 10.44
N ALA A 68 1.20 13.38 9.96
CA ALA A 68 0.63 13.22 8.62
C ALA A 68 -0.88 13.01 8.63
N LYS A 69 -1.47 12.56 9.75
CA LYS A 69 -2.91 12.30 9.78
C LYS A 69 -3.65 13.59 10.08
N ALA A 70 -4.47 14.02 9.12
CA ALA A 70 -5.39 15.14 9.26
C ALA A 70 -4.74 16.42 9.82
N PRO A 71 -3.54 16.81 9.37
CA PRO A 71 -2.90 18.01 9.94
C PRO A 71 -3.65 19.29 9.59
N ASP A 72 -4.44 19.25 8.53
CA ASP A 72 -5.24 20.40 8.05
C ASP A 72 -6.71 20.31 8.48
N GLY A 73 -7.05 19.38 9.37
CA GLY A 73 -8.41 19.15 9.84
C GLY A 73 -9.28 18.30 8.95
N ARG A 74 -8.79 17.91 7.77
CA ARG A 74 -9.53 17.05 6.86
C ARG A 74 -9.08 15.59 7.06
N PRO A 75 -10.00 14.60 6.90
CA PRO A 75 -9.61 13.21 7.15
C PRO A 75 -8.58 12.71 6.14
N GLY A 76 -7.94 11.61 6.49
CA GLY A 76 -6.91 11.00 5.68
C GLY A 76 -5.52 11.55 6.01
N PHE A 77 -4.54 11.07 5.26
CA PHE A 77 -3.13 11.39 5.48
C PHE A 77 -2.60 12.22 4.32
N VAL A 78 -1.81 13.25 4.62
CA VAL A 78 -1.20 14.07 3.56
C VAL A 78 -0.10 13.31 2.86
N PHE A 79 0.12 13.64 1.59
CA PHE A 79 1.09 12.96 0.72
C PHE A 79 2.53 13.13 1.21
N SER A 80 2.90 14.33 1.66
CA SER A 80 4.27 14.55 2.13
C SER A 80 4.33 15.70 3.13
N LEU A 81 5.37 15.62 3.96
CA LEU A 81 5.66 16.60 5.01
C LEU A 81 6.99 17.29 4.70
N THR A 82 7.15 18.52 5.20
CA THR A 82 8.45 19.17 5.18
C THR A 82 9.37 18.46 6.18
N PRO A 83 10.69 18.67 6.08
CA PRO A 83 11.61 18.11 7.08
C PRO A 83 11.27 18.52 8.51
N GLU A 84 10.65 19.69 8.69
CA GLU A 84 10.28 20.19 10.02
C GLU A 84 8.95 19.64 10.52
N GLY A 85 8.24 18.85 9.70
CA GLY A 85 7.00 18.22 10.10
C GLY A 85 5.72 18.94 9.71
N GLY A 86 5.83 20.03 8.96
CA GLY A 86 4.64 20.71 8.40
C GLY A 86 4.18 20.02 7.12
N VAL A 87 3.04 20.46 6.60
CA VAL A 87 2.50 19.90 5.36
C VAL A 87 3.30 20.44 4.18
N HIS A 88 3.79 19.52 3.33
CA HIS A 88 4.40 19.89 2.06
C HIS A 88 3.40 19.75 0.91
N ASP A 89 2.75 18.58 0.82
CA ASP A 89 1.74 18.33 -0.20
C ASP A 89 0.51 17.72 0.48
N PRO A 90 -0.64 18.42 0.46
CA PRO A 90 -1.83 17.93 1.15
C PRO A 90 -2.64 16.87 0.40
N LEU A 91 -2.21 16.46 -0.80
CA LEU A 91 -2.91 15.44 -1.58
C LEU A 91 -3.17 14.19 -0.73
N ARG A 92 -4.40 13.67 -0.81
CA ARG A 92 -4.71 12.36 -0.21
C ARG A 92 -4.53 11.30 -1.29
N ASP A 93 -3.41 10.63 -1.28
CA ASP A 93 -2.98 9.70 -2.32
C ASP A 93 -3.41 8.28 -1.96
N THR A 94 -4.18 7.63 -2.83
CA THR A 94 -4.68 6.29 -2.55
C THR A 94 -3.54 5.28 -2.39
N TYR A 95 -2.52 5.37 -3.25
CA TYR A 95 -1.36 4.50 -3.17
C TYR A 95 -0.69 4.61 -1.79
N GLY A 96 -0.48 5.84 -1.32
CA GLY A 96 0.09 6.06 0.01
C GLY A 96 -0.78 5.49 1.13
N HIS A 97 -2.10 5.65 1.02
CA HIS A 97 -3.02 5.12 2.03
C HIS A 97 -2.99 3.60 2.07
N ALA A 98 -2.77 2.94 0.92
CA ALA A 98 -2.63 1.48 0.91
C ALA A 98 -1.46 1.04 1.78
N PHE A 99 -0.34 1.77 1.70
CA PHE A 99 0.83 1.44 2.53
C PHE A 99 0.62 1.78 4.00
N VAL A 100 -0.13 2.84 4.30
CA VAL A 100 -0.50 3.14 5.69
C VAL A 100 -1.33 1.99 6.27
N LEU A 101 -2.31 1.51 5.50
CA LEU A 101 -3.15 0.41 5.96
C LEU A 101 -2.32 -0.86 6.19
N LEU A 102 -1.40 -1.16 5.27
CA LEU A 102 -0.50 -2.31 5.42
C LEU A 102 0.35 -2.18 6.68
N ALA A 103 0.89 -0.99 6.93
CA ALA A 103 1.71 -0.74 8.12
C ALA A 103 0.88 -0.91 9.39
N LEU A 104 -0.33 -0.33 9.42
CA LEU A 104 -1.21 -0.45 10.58
C LEU A 104 -1.57 -1.91 10.84
N ALA A 105 -1.87 -2.68 9.79
CA ALA A 105 -2.20 -4.09 9.95
C ALA A 105 -1.04 -4.86 10.56
N THR A 106 0.18 -4.59 10.08
CA THR A 106 1.37 -5.30 10.56
C THR A 106 1.66 -4.95 12.02
N VAL A 107 1.55 -3.66 12.38
CA VAL A 107 1.74 -3.24 13.77
C VAL A 107 0.64 -3.84 14.66
N TYR A 108 -0.62 -3.85 14.19
CA TYR A 108 -1.71 -4.46 14.97
C TYR A 108 -1.40 -5.94 15.26
N GLY A 109 -0.82 -6.62 14.29
CA GLY A 109 -0.45 -8.03 14.47
C GLY A 109 0.58 -8.27 15.56
N LEU A 110 1.36 -7.25 15.92
CA LEU A 110 2.37 -7.40 16.99
C LEU A 110 1.71 -7.45 18.38
N ASP A 111 0.78 -6.54 18.67
CA ASP A 111 0.28 -6.33 20.03
C ASP A 111 -1.23 -6.34 20.14
N GLN A 112 -1.96 -6.30 19.04
CA GLN A 112 -3.42 -6.18 19.02
C GLN A 112 -3.91 -4.97 19.79
N ASP A 113 -3.23 -3.85 19.62
CA ASP A 113 -3.52 -2.59 20.28
C ASP A 113 -4.83 -2.02 19.73
N ALA A 114 -5.79 -1.75 20.63
CA ALA A 114 -7.12 -1.26 20.23
C ALA A 114 -7.05 0.09 19.53
N GLN A 115 -6.08 0.94 19.85
CA GLN A 115 -5.94 2.24 19.16
C GLN A 115 -5.48 2.04 17.74
N VAL A 116 -4.61 1.07 17.48
CA VAL A 116 -4.18 0.76 16.12
C VAL A 116 -5.37 0.21 15.33
N ARG A 117 -6.20 -0.66 15.94
CA ARG A 117 -7.42 -1.13 15.27
C ARG A 117 -8.34 0.04 14.93
N ALA A 118 -8.48 1.01 15.84
CA ALA A 118 -9.30 2.18 15.56
C ALA A 118 -8.75 2.99 14.37
N GLU A 119 -7.43 3.06 14.23
CA GLU A 119 -6.82 3.75 13.07
C GLU A 119 -7.10 3.00 11.78
N ILE A 120 -7.07 1.65 11.81
CA ILE A 120 -7.45 0.85 10.65
C ILE A 120 -8.90 1.17 10.24
N ASP A 121 -9.81 1.15 11.22
CA ASP A 121 -11.22 1.40 10.94
C ASP A 121 -11.46 2.81 10.40
N ALA A 122 -10.76 3.80 10.94
CA ALA A 122 -10.89 5.19 10.48
C ALA A 122 -10.37 5.34 9.04
N LEU A 123 -9.27 4.65 8.71
CA LEU A 123 -8.74 4.70 7.36
C LEU A 123 -9.69 4.04 6.37
N LEU A 124 -10.28 2.91 6.74
CA LEU A 124 -11.26 2.25 5.88
C LEU A 124 -12.47 3.15 5.65
N ALA A 125 -12.94 3.84 6.68
CA ALA A 125 -14.06 4.78 6.54
C ALA A 125 -13.69 5.92 5.60
N PHE A 126 -12.46 6.44 5.70
CA PHE A 126 -11.98 7.48 4.78
C PHE A 126 -11.97 6.97 3.33
N LEU A 127 -11.42 5.79 3.09
CA LEU A 127 -11.41 5.21 1.74
C LEU A 127 -12.83 5.09 1.19
N ASP A 128 -13.74 4.55 2.00
CA ASP A 128 -15.10 4.26 1.56
C ASP A 128 -15.89 5.54 1.27
N THR A 129 -15.70 6.58 2.08
CA THR A 129 -16.51 7.81 1.94
C THR A 129 -15.90 8.81 0.98
N GLN A 130 -14.56 8.83 0.82
CA GLN A 130 -13.89 9.90 0.09
C GLN A 130 -13.25 9.43 -1.23
N LEU A 131 -12.90 8.14 -1.35
CA LEU A 131 -12.08 7.68 -2.47
C LEU A 131 -12.72 6.58 -3.31
N ARG A 132 -13.94 6.16 -3.01
CA ARG A 132 -14.61 5.13 -3.81
C ARG A 132 -14.79 5.58 -5.25
N SER A 133 -14.51 4.68 -6.19
CA SER A 133 -14.84 4.88 -7.59
C SER A 133 -16.25 4.36 -7.87
N PRO A 134 -17.06 5.08 -8.65
CA PRO A 134 -18.40 4.55 -9.00
C PRO A 134 -18.34 3.30 -9.89
N HIS A 135 -17.20 3.02 -10.48
CA HIS A 135 -17.02 1.85 -11.37
C HIS A 135 -16.26 0.70 -10.71
N GLY A 136 -16.20 0.69 -9.38
CA GLY A 136 -15.45 -0.31 -8.62
C GLY A 136 -14.03 0.16 -8.32
N GLY A 137 -13.47 -0.36 -7.24
CA GLY A 137 -12.16 0.07 -6.79
C GLY A 137 -12.18 1.49 -6.25
N PHE A 138 -11.02 2.13 -6.31
CA PHE A 138 -10.82 3.43 -5.67
C PHE A 138 -10.16 4.40 -6.63
N GLN A 139 -10.42 5.69 -6.43
CA GLN A 139 -9.81 6.77 -7.22
C GLN A 139 -8.33 6.87 -6.89
N GLU A 140 -7.60 7.65 -7.72
CA GLU A 140 -6.15 7.85 -7.51
C GLU A 140 -5.86 8.65 -6.25
N GLY A 141 -6.76 9.56 -5.89
CA GLY A 141 -6.56 10.40 -4.73
C GLY A 141 -7.65 11.44 -4.61
N LEU A 142 -7.43 12.34 -3.68
CA LEU A 142 -8.33 13.46 -3.44
C LEU A 142 -7.48 14.72 -3.36
N PRO A 143 -7.58 15.64 -4.33
CA PRO A 143 -8.54 15.65 -5.46
C PRO A 143 -8.24 14.52 -6.46
N PRO A 144 -9.28 14.08 -7.19
CA PRO A 144 -9.12 12.95 -8.13
C PRO A 144 -8.25 13.33 -9.32
N SER A 145 -7.60 12.33 -9.88
CA SER A 145 -6.74 12.51 -11.05
C SER A 145 -6.83 11.29 -11.95
N MET A 146 -6.33 11.47 -13.16
CA MET A 146 -6.29 10.40 -14.17
C MET A 146 -4.86 10.29 -14.72
N PRO A 147 -4.47 9.16 -15.29
CA PRO A 147 -5.25 7.93 -15.52
C PRO A 147 -5.43 7.14 -14.22
N ARG A 148 -6.41 6.23 -14.22
CA ARG A 148 -6.52 5.24 -13.16
C ARG A 148 -5.41 4.21 -13.33
N ARG A 149 -4.83 3.78 -12.22
CA ARG A 149 -3.75 2.78 -12.25
C ARG A 149 -4.18 1.51 -11.51
N GLN A 150 -3.69 0.37 -11.98
CA GLN A 150 -3.89 -0.87 -11.22
C GLN A 150 -3.09 -0.85 -9.91
N ASN A 151 -1.98 -0.11 -9.85
CA ASN A 151 -1.01 -0.20 -8.77
C ASN A 151 -1.61 0.12 -7.39
N PRO A 152 -2.38 1.21 -7.20
CA PRO A 152 -3.03 1.42 -5.89
C PRO A 152 -4.01 0.31 -5.53
N GLN A 153 -4.72 -0.25 -6.51
CA GLN A 153 -5.68 -1.33 -6.25
C GLN A 153 -4.96 -2.58 -5.77
N MET A 154 -3.83 -2.90 -6.39
CA MET A 154 -3.00 -4.03 -6.00
C MET A 154 -2.54 -3.92 -4.56
N HIS A 155 -2.07 -2.75 -4.16
CA HIS A 155 -1.57 -2.56 -2.80
C HIS A 155 -2.70 -2.48 -1.77
N LEU A 156 -3.89 -2.01 -2.17
CA LEU A 156 -5.06 -2.11 -1.29
C LEU A 156 -5.47 -3.57 -1.10
N PHE A 157 -5.43 -4.36 -2.17
CA PHE A 157 -5.67 -5.81 -2.08
C PHE A 157 -4.69 -6.45 -1.09
N GLU A 158 -3.42 -6.12 -1.22
CA GLU A 158 -2.38 -6.59 -0.30
C GLU A 158 -2.72 -6.22 1.15
N ALA A 159 -3.14 -4.97 1.36
CA ALA A 159 -3.45 -4.49 2.69
C ALA A 159 -4.67 -5.21 3.29
N MET A 160 -5.67 -5.55 2.47
CA MET A 160 -6.83 -6.29 2.98
C MET A 160 -6.45 -7.69 3.43
N ILE A 161 -5.56 -8.35 2.68
CA ILE A 161 -5.04 -9.67 3.06
C ILE A 161 -4.29 -9.55 4.40
N ALA A 162 -3.44 -8.53 4.53
CA ALA A 162 -2.69 -8.29 5.77
C ALA A 162 -3.63 -8.00 6.94
N CYS A 163 -4.69 -7.24 6.72
CA CYS A 163 -5.67 -6.94 7.75
C CYS A 163 -6.39 -8.20 8.21
N PHE A 164 -6.73 -9.10 7.28
CA PHE A 164 -7.33 -10.37 7.68
C PHE A 164 -6.35 -11.19 8.52
N ASP A 165 -5.10 -11.28 8.09
CA ASP A 165 -4.08 -12.03 8.84
C ASP A 165 -3.95 -11.50 10.27
N ALA A 166 -4.03 -10.18 10.45
CA ALA A 166 -3.82 -9.55 11.75
C ALA A 166 -5.06 -9.63 12.64
N THR A 167 -6.26 -9.56 12.07
CA THR A 167 -7.51 -9.39 12.84
C THR A 167 -8.41 -10.63 12.82
N HIS A 168 -8.34 -11.45 11.77
CA HIS A 168 -9.27 -12.55 11.47
C HIS A 168 -10.73 -12.08 11.30
N ASP A 169 -10.91 -10.78 11.03
CA ASP A 169 -12.22 -10.20 10.78
C ASP A 169 -12.63 -10.55 9.34
N LEU A 170 -13.76 -11.26 9.21
CA LEU A 170 -14.21 -11.76 7.91
C LEU A 170 -14.53 -10.65 6.91
N SER A 171 -14.80 -9.42 7.39
CA SER A 171 -15.05 -8.30 6.46
C SER A 171 -13.84 -8.06 5.56
N PHE A 172 -12.63 -8.40 5.99
CA PHE A 172 -11.44 -8.23 5.15
C PHE A 172 -11.37 -9.26 4.04
N GLN A 173 -11.90 -10.47 4.25
CA GLN A 173 -12.06 -11.43 3.14
C GLN A 173 -12.99 -10.84 2.07
N ASN A 174 -14.10 -10.24 2.49
CA ASN A 174 -15.05 -9.64 1.56
C ASN A 174 -14.43 -8.48 0.80
N ARG A 175 -13.70 -7.61 1.49
CA ARG A 175 -13.01 -6.50 0.84
C ARG A 175 -11.96 -6.98 -0.16
N ALA A 176 -11.20 -8.01 0.22
CA ALA A 176 -10.23 -8.62 -0.71
C ALA A 176 -10.94 -9.20 -1.92
N GLY A 177 -12.10 -9.82 -1.70
CA GLY A 177 -12.91 -10.36 -2.80
C GLY A 177 -13.34 -9.31 -3.81
N ASP A 178 -13.62 -8.08 -3.35
CA ASP A 178 -13.97 -6.98 -4.27
C ASP A 178 -12.79 -6.64 -5.19
N PHE A 179 -11.57 -6.67 -4.66
CA PHE A 179 -10.38 -6.42 -5.50
C PHE A 179 -10.13 -7.57 -6.46
N PHE A 180 -10.36 -8.80 -6.01
CA PHE A 180 -10.25 -9.95 -6.91
C PHE A 180 -11.27 -9.86 -8.04
N ALA A 181 -12.49 -9.44 -7.75
CA ALA A 181 -13.51 -9.24 -8.77
C ALA A 181 -13.09 -8.16 -9.77
N LEU A 182 -12.55 -7.04 -9.29
CA LEU A 182 -12.02 -5.98 -10.15
C LEU A 182 -10.90 -6.50 -11.04
N PHE A 183 -10.00 -7.29 -10.46
CA PHE A 183 -8.89 -7.93 -11.19
C PHE A 183 -9.43 -8.76 -12.35
N LEU A 184 -10.37 -9.67 -12.07
CA LEU A 184 -10.91 -10.58 -13.10
C LEU A 184 -11.69 -9.82 -14.18
N ALA A 185 -12.46 -8.81 -13.80
CA ALA A 185 -13.33 -8.11 -14.72
C ALA A 185 -12.58 -7.11 -15.59
N ASN A 186 -11.55 -6.45 -15.05
CA ASN A 186 -10.98 -5.27 -15.68
C ASN A 186 -9.46 -5.27 -15.81
N LEU A 187 -8.73 -5.69 -14.77
CA LEU A 187 -7.28 -5.50 -14.77
C LEU A 187 -6.55 -6.58 -15.55
N TYR A 188 -7.03 -7.81 -15.47
CA TYR A 188 -6.43 -8.97 -16.13
C TYR A 188 -6.95 -9.08 -17.56
N ASP A 189 -6.05 -9.23 -18.51
CA ASP A 189 -6.39 -9.37 -19.93
C ASP A 189 -6.24 -10.85 -20.31
N LYS A 190 -7.36 -11.49 -20.58
CA LYS A 190 -7.40 -12.92 -20.92
C LYS A 190 -6.71 -13.21 -22.25
N GLN A 191 -6.72 -12.25 -23.19
CA GLN A 191 -6.13 -12.46 -24.52
C GLN A 191 -4.61 -12.44 -24.44
N THR A 192 -4.05 -11.42 -23.79
CA THR A 192 -2.61 -11.26 -23.67
C THR A 192 -2.04 -12.03 -22.48
N ARG A 193 -2.90 -12.41 -21.54
CA ARG A 193 -2.53 -13.08 -20.27
C ARG A 193 -1.62 -12.21 -19.43
N THR A 194 -1.89 -10.91 -19.46
CA THR A 194 -1.11 -9.91 -18.73
C THR A 194 -2.04 -9.01 -17.94
N LEU A 195 -1.45 -8.01 -17.33
CA LEU A 195 -2.12 -7.03 -16.50
C LEU A 195 -2.02 -5.69 -17.18
N GLY A 196 -3.13 -4.95 -17.29
CA GLY A 196 -3.08 -3.55 -17.72
C GLY A 196 -2.57 -2.68 -16.60
N GLU A 197 -1.92 -1.58 -16.94
CA GLU A 197 -1.38 -0.65 -15.94
C GLU A 197 -2.21 0.62 -15.82
N TYR A 198 -2.74 1.14 -16.92
CA TYR A 198 -3.40 2.45 -16.98
C TYR A 198 -4.78 2.34 -17.61
N PHE A 199 -5.75 3.02 -17.03
CA PHE A 199 -7.16 2.86 -17.38
C PHE A 199 -7.87 4.20 -17.35
N GLU A 200 -8.98 4.28 -18.11
CA GLU A 200 -9.96 5.34 -18.00
C GLU A 200 -10.77 5.16 -16.70
N GLU A 201 -11.63 6.13 -16.44
CA GLU A 201 -12.44 6.12 -15.21
C GLU A 201 -13.30 4.86 -15.07
N ASP A 202 -13.79 4.33 -16.19
CA ASP A 202 -14.64 3.14 -16.20
C ASP A 202 -13.85 1.83 -16.29
N TRP A 203 -12.54 1.89 -16.11
CA TRP A 203 -11.61 0.77 -16.19
C TRP A 203 -11.39 0.23 -17.61
N SER A 204 -11.81 0.96 -18.64
CA SER A 204 -11.36 0.60 -20.00
C SER A 204 -9.88 0.95 -20.15
N ARG A 205 -9.16 0.13 -20.92
CA ARG A 205 -7.71 0.27 -21.04
C ARG A 205 -7.33 1.45 -21.91
N ILE A 206 -6.22 2.10 -21.55
CA ILE A 206 -5.64 3.21 -22.31
C ILE A 206 -4.49 2.65 -23.15
N PRO A 207 -4.61 2.68 -24.49
CA PRO A 207 -3.48 2.23 -25.31
C PRO A 207 -2.36 3.26 -25.39
N PRO A 208 -1.11 2.86 -25.63
CA PRO A 208 -0.66 1.47 -25.77
C PRO A 208 -0.60 0.79 -24.40
N VAL A 209 -0.92 -0.49 -24.37
CA VAL A 209 -0.91 -1.24 -23.11
C VAL A 209 0.54 -1.51 -22.70
N SER A 210 0.94 -1.01 -21.55
CA SER A 210 2.25 -1.31 -21.00
C SER A 210 2.15 -2.50 -20.06
N VAL A 211 3.25 -3.23 -19.94
CA VAL A 211 3.34 -4.42 -19.09
C VAL A 211 4.53 -4.24 -18.14
N GLU A 212 4.26 -4.41 -16.86
CA GLU A 212 5.29 -4.34 -15.82
C GLU A 212 5.49 -5.76 -15.25
N PRO A 213 6.55 -6.46 -15.65
CA PRO A 213 6.73 -7.85 -15.20
C PRO A 213 6.76 -8.00 -13.68
N GLY A 214 7.30 -7.01 -12.98
CA GLY A 214 7.30 -7.03 -11.53
C GLY A 214 5.89 -7.06 -10.95
N HIS A 215 4.98 -6.28 -11.54
CA HIS A 215 3.59 -6.26 -11.07
C HIS A 215 2.89 -7.58 -11.37
N LEU A 216 3.22 -8.24 -12.49
CA LEU A 216 2.67 -9.57 -12.77
C LEU A 216 3.06 -10.55 -11.67
N ALA A 217 4.34 -10.55 -11.29
CA ALA A 217 4.83 -11.43 -10.23
C ALA A 217 4.19 -11.09 -8.89
N GLU A 218 4.02 -9.81 -8.60
CA GLU A 218 3.39 -9.34 -7.37
C GLU A 218 1.96 -9.83 -7.27
N TRP A 219 1.19 -9.73 -8.37
CA TRP A 219 -0.18 -10.23 -8.38
C TRP A 219 -0.23 -11.74 -8.17
N VAL A 220 0.72 -12.49 -8.73
CA VAL A 220 0.77 -13.96 -8.51
C VAL A 220 0.88 -14.24 -7.01
N TRP A 221 1.79 -13.55 -6.34
CA TRP A 221 1.99 -13.71 -4.90
C TRP A 221 0.74 -13.33 -4.11
N LEU A 222 0.10 -12.22 -4.47
CA LEU A 222 -1.09 -11.75 -3.78
C LEU A 222 -2.30 -12.66 -4.01
N LEU A 223 -2.46 -13.18 -5.24
CA LEU A 223 -3.54 -14.12 -5.52
C LEU A 223 -3.38 -15.41 -4.70
N LYS A 224 -2.14 -15.85 -4.50
CA LYS A 224 -1.88 -16.98 -3.65
C LYS A 224 -2.25 -16.66 -2.19
N GLY A 225 -1.96 -15.46 -1.73
CA GLY A 225 -2.39 -15.00 -0.41
C GLY A 225 -3.90 -14.97 -0.28
N PHE A 226 -4.58 -14.52 -1.32
CA PHE A 226 -6.04 -14.50 -1.33
C PHE A 226 -6.62 -15.91 -1.24
N GLU A 227 -6.06 -16.87 -1.98
CA GLU A 227 -6.46 -18.28 -1.85
C GLU A 227 -6.29 -18.76 -0.42
N ARG A 228 -5.18 -18.40 0.20
CA ARG A 228 -4.88 -18.84 1.58
C ARG A 228 -5.93 -18.32 2.56
N ILE A 229 -6.30 -17.04 2.45
CA ILE A 229 -7.20 -16.46 3.45
C ILE A 229 -8.67 -16.77 3.18
N THR A 230 -9.05 -17.11 1.94
CA THR A 230 -10.47 -17.35 1.60
C THR A 230 -10.78 -18.81 1.29
N GLY A 231 -9.79 -19.59 0.88
CA GLY A 231 -10.03 -20.93 0.33
C GLY A 231 -10.54 -20.92 -1.11
N TRP A 232 -10.68 -19.75 -1.73
CA TRP A 232 -11.17 -19.65 -3.12
C TRP A 232 -10.02 -19.85 -4.10
N PRO A 233 -10.16 -20.73 -5.10
CA PRO A 233 -9.09 -20.92 -6.06
C PRO A 233 -8.98 -19.71 -7.01
N THR A 234 -7.75 -19.31 -7.31
CA THR A 234 -7.49 -18.28 -8.30
C THR A 234 -6.87 -18.87 -9.59
N GLY A 235 -6.46 -20.08 -9.53
CA GLY A 235 -6.11 -21.04 -10.58
C GLY A 235 -5.53 -20.47 -11.84
N ARG A 236 -6.33 -20.47 -12.93
CA ARG A 236 -5.82 -20.20 -14.27
C ARG A 236 -5.23 -18.78 -14.43
N PRO A 237 -5.91 -17.71 -14.01
CA PRO A 237 -5.28 -16.40 -14.15
C PRO A 237 -3.95 -16.28 -13.43
N ARG A 238 -3.82 -16.88 -12.24
CA ARG A 238 -2.57 -16.83 -11.49
C ARG A 238 -1.44 -17.53 -12.26
N GLY A 239 -1.74 -18.72 -12.78
CA GLY A 239 -0.75 -19.47 -13.58
C GLY A 239 -0.37 -18.74 -14.86
N GLU A 240 -1.33 -18.11 -15.53
CA GLU A 240 -1.09 -17.35 -16.76
C GLU A 240 -0.23 -16.11 -16.49
N LEU A 241 -0.47 -15.40 -15.37
CA LEU A 241 0.35 -14.26 -15.01
C LEU A 241 1.79 -14.68 -14.70
N LEU A 242 1.96 -15.82 -14.01
CA LEU A 242 3.30 -16.31 -13.71
C LEU A 242 4.05 -16.63 -14.99
N ALA A 243 3.40 -17.32 -15.93
CA ALA A 243 4.04 -17.63 -17.22
C ALA A 243 4.41 -16.34 -17.97
N SER A 244 3.54 -15.32 -17.95
CA SER A 244 3.81 -14.06 -18.61
C SER A 244 4.96 -13.30 -17.92
N ALA A 245 5.00 -13.30 -16.60
CA ALA A 245 6.10 -12.64 -15.88
C ALA A 245 7.44 -13.26 -16.28
N LEU A 246 7.48 -14.59 -16.34
CA LEU A 246 8.70 -15.28 -16.75
C LEU A 246 9.09 -14.96 -18.19
N ARG A 247 8.10 -14.90 -19.09
CA ARG A 247 8.34 -14.56 -20.50
C ARG A 247 8.93 -13.15 -20.66
N TYR A 248 8.40 -12.19 -19.90
CA TYR A 248 8.85 -10.81 -19.99
C TYR A 248 10.14 -10.53 -19.21
N ARG A 249 10.56 -11.44 -18.35
CA ARG A 249 11.81 -11.30 -17.58
C ARG A 249 13.00 -11.04 -18.50
N ASP A 250 13.07 -11.78 -19.57
CA ASP A 250 14.20 -11.73 -20.51
C ASP A 250 14.16 -10.54 -21.47
N UNK A 251 13.17 -10.06 -21.44
CA UNK A 251 12.99 -8.93 -22.27
C UNK A 251 13.39 -7.63 -21.63
N UNK A 252 13.47 -7.72 -20.71
CA UNK A 252 13.81 -6.63 -19.91
C UNK A 252 15.20 -6.42 -19.77
#